data_7db7c9152b988b2b6f78e2bf521e7aa8
#
_entry.id   7db7c9152b988b2b6f78e2bf521e7aa8
#
_cell.length_a   1.000
_cell.length_b   1.000
_cell.length_c   1.000
_cell.angle_alpha   90.00
_cell.angle_beta   90.00
_cell.angle_gamma   90.00
#
_symmetry.space_group_name_H-M   'P 1'
#
loop_
_entity.id
_entity.type
_entity.pdbx_description
1 polymer ?
#
loop_
_entity_poly.entity_id
_entity_poly.type
_entity_poly.pdbx_seq_one_letter_code
_entity_poly.pdbx_strand_id
1 'polypeptide(L)'
;MYYIGIDLGTSAVKLLLMEGNGKIVRVTSREYPLYFPHPGWSQQNPEDWYKQSMDGLCELLDGIDKSQVAGISFGGQMHGLVVLDENDQVIRPAILWNDGRTFRENDYLNQVIGKEKLSEYTANISFTGFTAPKILWIKNNEPENFARIKKIMLPKDYLAYRLTGVHCTDVSDASGMLLFDVKNRCWSEEMCEICGVHKEQLAKVYESYETVGTLLPEIAQNLGLPETVKVAAGAGDNAAAAVGTGTVGNGQCNISLGTSGTIFISSDQFAMDKNNALHAFAHADGHYHLMGCMLSAASCNKWWMDEIIGTKDYGAEQTAITKLGENHVYFLPYLMGERSPHNDPDARGTFIGMTMDTSRADMTQAVLEGVAFALRDSFEIAKSLGIQIDRTKICGGGAKSLLWKKIIANVLNVKVDVPETEEGPGYGAAILAAVACGEYASVEEAAQKLLKVVDTVEPDAELAAKYEERYAQFKQIYPTVKELFGKLK
;
A
#
# COMPACT_ATOMS: atom_id res chain seq x y z
N MET A 1 19.85 -19.73 -9.67
CA MET A 1 19.79 -19.26 -8.27
C MET A 1 18.34 -19.06 -7.86
N TYR A 2 18.06 -19.18 -6.56
CA TYR A 2 16.73 -18.92 -5.99
C TYR A 2 16.74 -17.67 -5.12
N TYR A 3 15.62 -16.96 -5.12
CA TYR A 3 15.37 -15.75 -4.34
C TYR A 3 14.07 -15.91 -3.57
N ILE A 4 14.06 -15.51 -2.30
CA ILE A 4 12.90 -15.65 -1.43
C ILE A 4 12.32 -14.25 -1.15
N GLY A 5 11.04 -14.08 -1.44
CA GLY A 5 10.25 -12.95 -1.01
C GLY A 5 9.35 -13.34 0.17
N ILE A 6 9.42 -12.55 1.24
CA ILE A 6 8.57 -12.71 2.43
C ILE A 6 7.61 -11.53 2.48
N ASP A 7 6.32 -11.78 2.29
CA ASP A 7 5.26 -10.78 2.41
C ASP A 7 4.59 -10.91 3.78
N LEU A 8 4.92 -10.00 4.69
CA LEU A 8 4.36 -9.93 6.03
C LEU A 8 3.06 -9.13 6.04
N GLY A 9 1.95 -9.77 5.69
CA GLY A 9 0.62 -9.14 5.70
C GLY A 9 0.02 -9.00 7.10
N THR A 10 -1.21 -8.48 7.17
CA THR A 10 -1.92 -8.29 8.46
C THR A 10 -2.43 -9.61 9.04
N SER A 11 -2.90 -10.54 8.22
CA SER A 11 -3.51 -11.79 8.70
C SER A 11 -2.61 -13.02 8.54
N ALA A 12 -1.61 -12.93 7.67
CA ALA A 12 -0.73 -14.04 7.33
C ALA A 12 0.60 -13.53 6.77
N VAL A 13 1.65 -14.33 6.92
CA VAL A 13 2.87 -14.20 6.12
C VAL A 13 2.76 -15.11 4.90
N LYS A 14 3.06 -14.56 3.73
CA LYS A 14 3.19 -15.31 2.48
C LYS A 14 4.65 -15.34 2.07
N LEU A 15 5.15 -16.52 1.75
CA LEU A 15 6.54 -16.73 1.34
C LEU A 15 6.56 -17.27 -0.08
N LEU A 16 7.41 -16.69 -0.92
CA LEU A 16 7.50 -17.02 -2.33
C LEU A 16 8.95 -17.35 -2.69
N LEU A 17 9.15 -18.48 -3.38
CA LEU A 17 10.43 -18.88 -3.95
C LEU A 17 10.43 -18.63 -5.45
N MET A 18 11.38 -17.85 -5.93
CA MET A 18 11.53 -17.44 -7.33
C MET A 18 12.88 -17.93 -7.88
N GLU A 19 12.89 -18.47 -9.10
CA GLU A 19 14.12 -18.64 -9.90
C GLU A 19 14.61 -17.28 -10.45
N GLY A 20 15.91 -17.19 -10.75
CA GLY A 20 16.49 -15.97 -11.29
C GLY A 20 15.85 -15.46 -12.60
N ASN A 21 15.17 -16.32 -13.34
CA ASN A 21 14.41 -15.97 -14.57
C ASN A 21 12.98 -15.47 -14.27
N GLY A 22 12.61 -15.30 -13.02
CA GLY A 22 11.30 -14.82 -12.57
C GLY A 22 10.23 -15.89 -12.37
N LYS A 23 10.54 -17.17 -12.65
CA LYS A 23 9.58 -18.24 -12.46
C LYS A 23 9.30 -18.47 -10.97
N ILE A 24 8.06 -18.42 -10.59
CA ILE A 24 7.61 -18.79 -9.23
C ILE A 24 7.64 -20.30 -9.11
N VAL A 25 8.45 -20.81 -8.16
CA VAL A 25 8.63 -22.24 -7.91
C VAL A 25 7.62 -22.74 -6.89
N ARG A 26 7.45 -21.99 -5.82
CA ARG A 26 6.55 -22.34 -4.71
C ARG A 26 6.09 -21.10 -3.97
N VAL A 27 4.90 -21.18 -3.41
CA VAL A 27 4.33 -20.19 -2.48
C VAL A 27 3.79 -20.96 -1.27
N THR A 28 4.07 -20.46 -0.07
CA THR A 28 3.47 -20.93 1.18
C THR A 28 2.83 -19.77 1.91
N SER A 29 1.84 -20.05 2.77
CA SER A 29 1.18 -19.02 3.58
C SER A 29 0.91 -19.55 4.97
N ARG A 30 1.16 -18.73 5.99
CA ARG A 30 0.97 -19.04 7.40
C ARG A 30 0.22 -17.93 8.09
N GLU A 31 -0.90 -18.29 8.73
CA GLU A 31 -1.72 -17.34 9.48
C GLU A 31 -1.19 -17.12 10.89
N TYR A 32 -1.48 -15.97 11.47
CA TYR A 32 -1.20 -15.62 12.86
C TYR A 32 -2.34 -14.80 13.47
N PRO A 33 -2.45 -14.80 14.81
CA PRO A 33 -3.54 -14.09 15.48
C PRO A 33 -3.49 -12.57 15.28
N LEU A 34 -4.66 -11.96 15.24
CA LEU A 34 -4.88 -10.53 15.34
C LEU A 34 -5.69 -10.26 16.60
N TYR A 35 -5.21 -9.36 17.47
CA TYR A 35 -5.80 -9.10 18.77
C TYR A 35 -6.50 -7.75 18.79
N PHE A 36 -7.71 -7.73 19.34
CA PHE A 36 -8.55 -6.54 19.50
C PHE A 36 -8.88 -6.33 20.99
N PRO A 37 -7.92 -5.86 21.82
CA PRO A 37 -8.11 -5.78 23.28
C PRO A 37 -9.16 -4.76 23.71
N HIS A 38 -9.43 -3.76 22.88
CA HIS A 38 -10.49 -2.77 23.05
C HIS A 38 -11.15 -2.45 21.70
N PRO A 39 -12.37 -1.90 21.68
CA PRO A 39 -12.99 -1.43 20.45
C PRO A 39 -12.10 -0.45 19.69
N GLY A 40 -11.87 -0.70 18.41
CA GLY A 40 -11.02 0.12 17.56
C GLY A 40 -9.51 -0.05 17.75
N TRP A 41 -9.05 -0.93 18.65
CA TRP A 41 -7.64 -1.27 18.81
C TRP A 41 -7.30 -2.52 18.00
N SER A 42 -6.10 -2.54 17.42
CA SER A 42 -5.59 -3.68 16.65
C SER A 42 -4.11 -3.86 16.92
N GLN A 43 -3.72 -5.04 17.38
CA GLN A 43 -2.33 -5.33 17.73
C GLN A 43 -1.97 -6.78 17.46
N GLN A 44 -0.66 -7.04 17.33
CA GLN A 44 -0.08 -8.37 17.11
C GLN A 44 1.17 -8.56 17.94
N ASN A 45 1.49 -9.83 18.23
CA ASN A 45 2.76 -10.18 18.85
C ASN A 45 3.83 -10.37 17.74
N PRO A 46 4.92 -9.60 17.72
CA PRO A 46 5.99 -9.77 16.74
C PRO A 46 6.61 -11.16 16.70
N GLU A 47 6.62 -11.90 17.83
CA GLU A 47 7.11 -13.28 17.87
C GLU A 47 6.24 -14.24 17.04
N ASP A 48 4.94 -13.98 16.90
CA ASP A 48 4.06 -14.79 16.05
C ASP A 48 4.48 -14.65 14.58
N TRP A 49 4.85 -13.45 14.14
CA TRP A 49 5.36 -13.21 12.79
C TRP A 49 6.64 -13.98 12.53
N TYR A 50 7.60 -13.88 13.47
CA TYR A 50 8.89 -14.57 13.38
C TYR A 50 8.71 -16.08 13.33
N LYS A 51 7.93 -16.65 14.24
CA LYS A 51 7.67 -18.08 14.30
C LYS A 51 7.04 -18.59 13.00
N GLN A 52 5.96 -17.94 12.54
CA GLN A 52 5.27 -18.38 11.32
C GLN A 52 6.13 -18.17 10.06
N SER A 53 7.01 -17.15 10.05
CA SER A 53 7.97 -16.97 8.96
C SER A 53 9.00 -18.08 8.94
N MET A 54 9.55 -18.49 10.09
CA MET A 54 10.50 -19.59 10.17
C MET A 54 9.88 -20.95 9.78
N ASP A 55 8.67 -21.24 10.29
CA ASP A 55 7.93 -22.44 9.93
C ASP A 55 7.61 -22.46 8.42
N GLY A 56 7.22 -21.30 7.87
CA GLY A 56 6.94 -21.13 6.44
C GLY A 56 8.20 -21.29 5.57
N LEU A 57 9.36 -20.77 6.02
CA LEU A 57 10.64 -20.96 5.32
C LEU A 57 11.04 -22.44 5.29
N CYS A 58 10.86 -23.18 6.39
CA CYS A 58 11.12 -24.62 6.42
C CYS A 58 10.25 -25.37 5.38
N GLU A 59 8.96 -25.03 5.30
CA GLU A 59 8.02 -25.62 4.34
C GLU A 59 8.37 -25.22 2.89
N LEU A 60 8.68 -23.94 2.66
CA LEU A 60 9.04 -23.41 1.34
C LEU A 60 10.27 -24.13 0.76
N LEU A 61 11.23 -24.44 1.63
CA LEU A 61 12.54 -25.03 1.28
C LEU A 61 12.56 -26.56 1.29
N ASP A 62 11.45 -27.22 1.60
CA ASP A 62 11.39 -28.68 1.59
C ASP A 62 11.57 -29.23 0.17
N GLY A 63 12.56 -30.14 0.00
CA GLY A 63 12.91 -30.71 -1.31
C GLY A 63 13.58 -29.75 -2.30
N ILE A 64 13.95 -28.53 -1.87
CA ILE A 64 14.69 -27.57 -2.69
C ILE A 64 16.20 -27.73 -2.50
N ASP A 65 16.98 -27.56 -3.57
CA ASP A 65 18.44 -27.44 -3.45
C ASP A 65 18.79 -26.11 -2.76
N LYS A 66 18.98 -26.19 -1.45
CA LYS A 66 19.23 -25.04 -0.58
C LYS A 66 20.54 -24.31 -0.89
N SER A 67 21.50 -24.98 -1.55
CA SER A 67 22.76 -24.38 -1.99
C SER A 67 22.56 -23.31 -3.08
N GLN A 68 21.42 -23.35 -3.76
CA GLN A 68 21.05 -22.39 -4.82
C GLN A 68 20.32 -21.16 -4.29
N VAL A 69 19.99 -21.08 -3.00
CA VAL A 69 19.34 -19.89 -2.42
C VAL A 69 20.40 -18.80 -2.22
N ALA A 70 20.21 -17.68 -2.90
CA ALA A 70 21.17 -16.57 -2.91
C ALA A 70 20.73 -15.39 -2.02
N GLY A 71 19.42 -15.12 -1.93
CA GLY A 71 18.94 -13.94 -1.22
C GLY A 71 17.51 -14.05 -0.72
N ILE A 72 17.24 -13.23 0.31
CA ILE A 72 15.93 -13.07 0.96
C ILE A 72 15.63 -11.57 1.02
N SER A 73 14.37 -11.20 0.80
CA SER A 73 13.89 -9.84 1.02
C SER A 73 12.43 -9.85 1.50
N PHE A 74 11.92 -8.67 1.84
CA PHE A 74 10.64 -8.51 2.51
C PHE A 74 9.72 -7.53 1.76
N GLY A 75 8.43 -7.84 1.77
CA GLY A 75 7.34 -6.88 1.74
C GLY A 75 6.65 -6.92 3.10
N GLY A 76 6.16 -5.81 3.62
CA GLY A 76 5.52 -5.86 4.94
C GLY A 76 4.45 -4.82 5.14
N GLN A 77 3.42 -5.17 5.95
CA GLN A 77 2.40 -4.23 6.39
C GLN A 77 3.06 -2.99 7.01
N MET A 78 2.71 -1.82 6.50
CA MET A 78 3.33 -0.55 6.85
C MET A 78 2.85 -0.03 8.21
N HIS A 79 3.56 0.97 8.74
CA HIS A 79 3.15 1.81 9.87
C HIS A 79 3.05 1.12 11.24
N GLY A 80 3.16 -0.19 11.33
CA GLY A 80 3.13 -0.92 12.60
C GLY A 80 4.28 -0.49 13.51
N LEU A 81 4.04 -0.36 14.81
CA LEU A 81 5.07 0.05 15.76
C LEU A 81 5.53 -1.14 16.59
N VAL A 82 6.77 -1.56 16.41
CA VAL A 82 7.49 -2.53 17.23
C VAL A 82 8.54 -1.78 18.05
N VAL A 83 8.59 -2.03 19.36
CA VAL A 83 9.55 -1.40 20.27
C VAL A 83 10.28 -2.45 21.10
N LEU A 84 11.62 -2.35 21.14
CA LEU A 84 12.49 -3.25 21.89
C LEU A 84 13.22 -2.51 23.00
N ASP A 85 13.51 -3.23 24.09
CA ASP A 85 14.32 -2.75 25.19
C ASP A 85 15.84 -2.99 24.98
N GLU A 86 16.64 -2.73 26.00
CA GLU A 86 18.11 -2.88 25.96
C GLU A 86 18.59 -4.32 25.78
N ASN A 87 17.74 -5.30 26.04
CA ASN A 87 18.00 -6.74 25.88
C ASN A 87 17.37 -7.30 24.61
N ASP A 88 16.93 -6.41 23.71
CA ASP A 88 16.23 -6.75 22.45
C ASP A 88 14.91 -7.50 22.66
N GLN A 89 14.30 -7.33 23.84
CA GLN A 89 13.00 -7.92 24.11
C GLN A 89 11.87 -6.99 23.68
N VAL A 90 10.84 -7.56 23.08
CA VAL A 90 9.62 -6.83 22.70
C VAL A 90 8.94 -6.30 23.96
N ILE A 91 8.83 -4.98 24.08
CA ILE A 91 8.29 -4.30 25.25
C ILE A 91 6.78 -4.53 25.38
N ARG A 92 6.09 -4.56 24.24
CA ARG A 92 4.65 -4.73 24.15
C ARG A 92 4.23 -5.23 22.78
N PRO A 93 3.00 -5.77 22.60
CA PRO A 93 2.46 -6.09 21.28
C PRO A 93 2.50 -4.88 20.33
N ALA A 94 2.82 -5.14 19.06
CA ALA A 94 2.87 -4.09 18.04
C ALA A 94 1.50 -3.47 17.82
N ILE A 95 1.45 -2.12 17.75
CA ILE A 95 0.25 -1.37 17.39
C ILE A 95 0.20 -1.28 15.86
N LEU A 96 -0.88 -1.78 15.25
CA LEU A 96 -0.95 -1.95 13.80
C LEU A 96 -1.48 -0.71 13.08
N TRP A 97 -1.39 -0.73 11.74
CA TRP A 97 -1.82 0.36 10.85
C TRP A 97 -3.32 0.67 10.91
N ASN A 98 -4.15 -0.34 11.21
CA ASN A 98 -5.61 -0.24 11.34
C ASN A 98 -6.08 0.02 12.78
N ASP A 99 -5.17 0.41 13.67
CA ASP A 99 -5.47 0.78 15.07
C ASP A 99 -5.89 2.24 15.17
N GLY A 100 -7.01 2.49 15.81
CA GLY A 100 -7.60 3.83 15.97
C GLY A 100 -7.31 4.52 17.31
N ARG A 101 -6.53 3.90 18.23
CA ARG A 101 -6.32 4.44 19.60
C ARG A 101 -5.66 5.81 19.65
N THR A 102 -4.93 6.18 18.62
CA THR A 102 -4.06 7.38 18.56
C THR A 102 -4.79 8.64 18.08
N PHE A 103 -6.11 8.68 18.15
CA PHE A 103 -6.88 9.81 17.60
C PHE A 103 -6.51 11.16 18.25
N ARG A 104 -6.18 11.20 19.56
CA ARG A 104 -5.76 12.42 20.27
C ARG A 104 -4.38 12.89 19.82
N GLU A 105 -3.45 11.97 19.66
CA GLU A 105 -2.09 12.25 19.18
C GLU A 105 -2.12 12.68 17.72
N ASN A 106 -3.00 12.08 16.92
CA ASN A 106 -3.24 12.49 15.55
C ASN A 106 -3.78 13.93 15.46
N ASP A 107 -4.76 14.28 16.32
CA ASP A 107 -5.30 15.64 16.41
C ASP A 107 -4.22 16.63 16.88
N TYR A 108 -3.41 16.27 17.89
CA TYR A 108 -2.30 17.09 18.33
C TYR A 108 -1.31 17.37 17.18
N LEU A 109 -0.90 16.36 16.44
CA LEU A 109 0.01 16.53 15.30
C LEU A 109 -0.59 17.43 14.23
N ASN A 110 -1.84 17.19 13.82
CA ASN A 110 -2.46 17.92 12.71
C ASN A 110 -2.93 19.35 13.08
N GLN A 111 -3.35 19.57 14.33
CA GLN A 111 -3.98 20.85 14.74
C GLN A 111 -3.03 21.72 15.54
N VAL A 112 -2.18 21.15 16.42
CA VAL A 112 -1.28 21.92 17.29
C VAL A 112 0.08 22.12 16.63
N ILE A 113 0.72 21.04 16.15
CA ILE A 113 1.95 21.15 15.33
C ILE A 113 1.62 21.79 14.00
N GLY A 114 0.56 21.31 13.34
CA GLY A 114 0.00 21.85 12.10
C GLY A 114 0.40 21.05 10.86
N LYS A 115 -0.58 20.82 9.99
CA LYS A 115 -0.41 20.04 8.75
C LYS A 115 0.69 20.58 7.84
N GLU A 116 0.83 21.91 7.74
CA GLU A 116 1.84 22.55 6.92
C GLU A 116 3.27 22.17 7.38
N LYS A 117 3.53 22.24 8.69
CA LYS A 117 4.83 21.86 9.26
C LYS A 117 5.11 20.37 9.10
N LEU A 118 4.11 19.51 9.39
CA LEU A 118 4.24 18.07 9.18
C LEU A 118 4.59 17.75 7.73
N SER A 119 3.91 18.40 6.79
CA SER A 119 4.15 18.27 5.36
C SER A 119 5.55 18.77 4.96
N GLU A 120 6.03 19.87 5.54
CA GLU A 120 7.39 20.36 5.35
C GLU A 120 8.44 19.37 5.86
N TYR A 121 8.21 18.76 7.03
CA TYR A 121 9.16 17.86 7.69
C TYR A 121 9.19 16.45 7.09
N THR A 122 8.07 15.99 6.51
CA THR A 122 7.89 14.57 6.12
C THR A 122 7.21 14.35 4.78
N ALA A 123 6.80 15.42 4.09
CA ALA A 123 5.96 15.40 2.88
C ALA A 123 4.54 14.84 3.10
N ASN A 124 4.12 14.61 4.34
CA ASN A 124 2.83 14.02 4.69
C ASN A 124 2.19 14.71 5.90
N ILE A 125 0.89 14.45 6.12
CA ILE A 125 0.17 14.80 7.34
C ILE A 125 -0.02 13.56 8.22
N SER A 126 -0.45 13.75 9.46
CA SER A 126 -0.67 12.64 10.38
C SER A 126 -1.99 11.90 10.10
N PHE A 127 -1.96 10.58 10.25
CA PHE A 127 -3.11 9.68 10.29
C PHE A 127 -2.97 8.74 11.50
N THR A 128 -4.09 8.32 12.07
CA THR A 128 -4.10 7.42 13.25
C THR A 128 -3.31 6.13 13.01
N GLY A 129 -3.30 5.65 11.76
CA GLY A 129 -2.57 4.45 11.35
C GLY A 129 -1.05 4.63 11.27
N PHE A 130 -0.50 5.84 11.25
CA PHE A 130 0.94 6.10 11.11
C PHE A 130 1.72 5.83 12.41
N THR A 131 3.04 5.74 12.31
CA THR A 131 3.90 5.30 13.43
C THR A 131 4.11 6.40 14.47
N ALA A 132 4.34 7.66 14.06
CA ALA A 132 4.60 8.77 14.98
C ALA A 132 3.50 8.98 16.03
N PRO A 133 2.18 9.01 15.68
CA PRO A 133 1.13 9.12 16.69
C PRO A 133 1.11 7.93 17.66
N LYS A 134 1.54 6.73 17.26
CA LYS A 134 1.65 5.56 18.15
C LYS A 134 2.79 5.71 19.16
N ILE A 135 3.91 6.28 18.75
CA ILE A 135 5.03 6.61 19.65
C ILE A 135 4.55 7.62 20.71
N LEU A 136 3.88 8.69 20.28
CA LEU A 136 3.30 9.67 21.19
C LEU A 136 2.26 9.05 22.12
N TRP A 137 1.46 8.11 21.62
CA TRP A 137 0.48 7.40 22.43
C TRP A 137 1.17 6.58 23.54
N ILE A 138 2.25 5.85 23.23
CA ILE A 138 3.03 5.11 24.25
C ILE A 138 3.61 6.10 25.26
N LYS A 139 4.18 7.22 24.80
CA LYS A 139 4.72 8.28 25.67
C LYS A 139 3.69 8.81 26.65
N ASN A 140 2.47 9.04 26.20
CA ASN A 140 1.40 9.65 27.00
C ASN A 140 0.68 8.65 27.91
N ASN A 141 0.52 7.39 27.49
CA ASN A 141 -0.33 6.40 28.16
C ASN A 141 0.47 5.27 28.82
N GLU A 142 1.71 5.03 28.39
CA GLU A 142 2.59 3.98 28.91
C GLU A 142 4.01 4.53 29.15
N PRO A 143 4.21 5.58 29.99
CA PRO A 143 5.49 6.27 30.12
C PRO A 143 6.63 5.36 30.60
N GLU A 144 6.33 4.34 31.39
CA GLU A 144 7.32 3.34 31.82
C GLU A 144 7.82 2.50 30.65
N ASN A 145 6.93 2.10 29.73
CA ASN A 145 7.28 1.40 28.49
C ASN A 145 8.09 2.32 27.57
N PHE A 146 7.66 3.59 27.44
CA PHE A 146 8.35 4.59 26.63
C PHE A 146 9.80 4.78 27.08
N ALA A 147 10.05 4.87 28.39
CA ALA A 147 11.40 5.03 28.95
C ALA A 147 12.34 3.85 28.68
N ARG A 148 11.79 2.67 28.42
CA ARG A 148 12.56 1.43 28.11
C ARG A 148 12.93 1.31 26.65
N ILE A 149 12.32 2.08 25.74
CA ILE A 149 12.53 1.94 24.30
C ILE A 149 14.01 2.20 23.95
N LYS A 150 14.66 1.22 23.34
CA LYS A 150 16.00 1.32 22.78
C LYS A 150 16.01 1.18 21.26
N LYS A 151 15.07 0.41 20.68
CA LYS A 151 14.93 0.28 19.24
C LYS A 151 13.47 0.43 18.84
N ILE A 152 13.25 1.19 17.76
CA ILE A 152 11.97 1.39 17.10
C ILE A 152 12.06 0.75 15.72
N MET A 153 11.09 -0.09 15.38
CA MET A 153 11.07 -0.87 14.14
C MET A 153 9.67 -0.89 13.54
N LEU A 154 9.60 -1.15 12.27
CA LEU A 154 8.40 -1.56 11.56
C LEU A 154 8.26 -3.09 11.55
N PRO A 155 7.10 -3.66 11.18
CA PRO A 155 6.89 -5.11 11.24
C PRO A 155 7.92 -5.93 10.44
N LYS A 156 8.20 -5.56 9.18
CA LYS A 156 9.20 -6.27 8.37
C LYS A 156 10.63 -6.07 8.89
N ASP A 157 10.92 -4.90 9.47
CA ASP A 157 12.24 -4.60 10.04
C ASP A 157 12.54 -5.52 11.21
N TYR A 158 11.52 -5.85 12.01
CA TYR A 158 11.63 -6.83 13.08
C TYR A 158 12.03 -8.22 12.55
N LEU A 159 11.43 -8.67 11.43
CA LEU A 159 11.85 -9.93 10.81
C LEU A 159 13.28 -9.86 10.27
N ALA A 160 13.66 -8.78 9.59
CA ALA A 160 15.01 -8.57 9.10
C ALA A 160 16.03 -8.58 10.25
N TYR A 161 15.70 -7.89 11.35
CA TYR A 161 16.51 -7.89 12.58
C TYR A 161 16.68 -9.30 13.17
N ARG A 162 15.59 -10.07 13.28
CA ARG A 162 15.64 -11.44 13.81
C ARG A 162 16.43 -12.39 12.92
N LEU A 163 16.50 -12.15 11.62
CA LEU A 163 17.27 -12.98 10.70
C LEU A 163 18.74 -12.59 10.59
N THR A 164 19.09 -11.31 10.84
CA THR A 164 20.43 -10.76 10.57
C THR A 164 21.15 -10.13 11.76
N GLY A 165 20.41 -9.78 12.83
CA GLY A 165 20.93 -8.96 13.94
C GLY A 165 21.14 -7.48 13.59
N VAL A 166 20.76 -7.05 12.38
CA VAL A 166 20.97 -5.66 11.92
C VAL A 166 19.71 -4.83 12.13
N HIS A 167 19.82 -3.74 12.90
CA HIS A 167 18.72 -2.78 13.09
C HIS A 167 18.62 -1.87 11.85
N CYS A 168 17.79 -2.25 10.91
CA CYS A 168 17.62 -1.63 9.61
C CYS A 168 16.15 -1.36 9.28
N THR A 169 15.93 -0.41 8.39
CA THR A 169 14.67 -0.16 7.69
C THR A 169 14.98 0.28 6.26
N ASP A 170 13.96 0.38 5.41
CA ASP A 170 14.13 0.93 4.07
C ASP A 170 13.38 2.26 3.90
N VAL A 171 13.77 2.99 2.85
CA VAL A 171 13.21 4.31 2.54
C VAL A 171 11.70 4.29 2.30
N SER A 172 11.16 3.22 1.70
CA SER A 172 9.74 3.18 1.34
C SER A 172 8.84 2.99 2.56
N ASP A 173 9.22 2.11 3.47
CA ASP A 173 8.47 1.84 4.71
C ASP A 173 8.69 2.95 5.73
N ALA A 174 9.93 3.47 5.87
CA ALA A 174 10.24 4.63 6.72
C ALA A 174 9.42 5.87 6.34
N SER A 175 9.12 6.07 5.05
CA SER A 175 8.27 7.16 4.55
C SER A 175 6.88 7.18 5.21
N GLY A 176 6.35 6.02 5.58
CA GLY A 176 5.05 5.88 6.25
C GLY A 176 5.09 6.08 7.76
N MET A 177 6.25 6.32 8.37
CA MET A 177 6.37 6.50 9.82
C MET A 177 5.96 7.89 10.32
N LEU A 178 5.94 8.91 9.46
CA LEU A 178 5.83 10.33 9.80
C LEU A 178 7.02 10.80 10.69
N LEU A 179 8.16 10.16 10.57
CA LEU A 179 9.45 10.51 11.20
C LEU A 179 10.55 10.73 10.17
N PHE A 180 10.25 10.44 8.90
CA PHE A 180 11.19 10.41 7.80
C PHE A 180 10.98 11.61 6.86
N ASP A 181 12.03 12.37 6.60
CA ASP A 181 12.06 13.39 5.55
C ASP A 181 12.19 12.66 4.20
N VAL A 182 11.06 12.47 3.53
CA VAL A 182 10.98 11.74 2.26
C VAL A 182 11.84 12.40 1.18
N LYS A 183 11.86 13.72 1.13
CA LYS A 183 12.61 14.47 0.12
C LYS A 183 14.11 14.26 0.24
N ASN A 184 14.64 14.34 1.46
CA ASN A 184 16.07 14.24 1.75
C ASN A 184 16.49 12.81 2.15
N ARG A 185 15.55 11.85 2.23
CA ARG A 185 15.78 10.43 2.52
C ARG A 185 16.54 10.20 3.84
N CYS A 186 16.14 10.92 4.89
CA CYS A 186 16.73 10.83 6.21
C CYS A 186 15.69 11.02 7.33
N TRP A 187 16.03 10.70 8.55
CA TRP A 187 15.18 10.98 9.70
C TRP A 187 15.02 12.48 9.92
N SER A 188 13.77 12.96 10.09
CA SER A 188 13.46 14.36 10.43
C SER A 188 13.84 14.64 11.88
N GLU A 189 14.72 15.64 12.09
CA GLU A 189 15.11 16.07 13.43
C GLU A 189 13.94 16.66 14.19
N GLU A 190 13.12 17.46 13.52
CA GLU A 190 11.95 18.11 14.08
C GLU A 190 10.92 17.08 14.54
N MET A 191 10.67 16.05 13.75
CA MET A 191 9.74 15.00 14.14
C MET A 191 10.26 14.11 15.25
N CYS A 192 11.57 13.85 15.29
CA CYS A 192 12.22 13.17 16.41
C CYS A 192 12.03 13.96 17.70
N GLU A 193 12.25 15.28 17.70
CA GLU A 193 12.05 16.15 18.85
C GLU A 193 10.58 16.18 19.30
N ILE A 194 9.64 16.34 18.37
CA ILE A 194 8.19 16.33 18.66
C ILE A 194 7.79 15.02 19.34
N CYS A 195 8.24 13.88 18.83
CA CYS A 195 7.93 12.57 19.39
C CYS A 195 8.73 12.24 20.66
N GLY A 196 9.81 12.95 20.94
CA GLY A 196 10.73 12.65 22.03
C GLY A 196 11.55 11.40 21.79
N VAL A 197 11.93 11.17 20.54
CA VAL A 197 12.72 10.04 20.08
C VAL A 197 14.13 10.50 19.74
N HIS A 198 15.12 9.71 20.13
CA HIS A 198 16.52 9.94 19.75
C HIS A 198 16.85 9.16 18.48
N LYS A 199 17.72 9.72 17.62
CA LYS A 199 18.11 9.08 16.34
C LYS A 199 18.71 7.68 16.53
N GLU A 200 19.38 7.45 17.66
CA GLU A 200 19.98 6.16 18.02
C GLU A 200 18.94 5.05 18.27
N GLN A 201 17.68 5.45 18.54
CA GLN A 201 16.58 4.51 18.69
C GLN A 201 15.97 4.12 17.34
N LEU A 202 16.25 4.87 16.28
CA LEU A 202 15.75 4.62 14.94
C LEU A 202 16.72 3.75 14.14
N ALA A 203 16.16 2.95 13.24
CA ALA A 203 16.89 2.03 12.40
C ALA A 203 17.80 2.77 11.39
N LYS A 204 18.90 2.15 10.99
CA LYS A 204 19.65 2.62 9.82
C LYS A 204 18.82 2.46 8.57
N VAL A 205 18.72 3.52 7.77
CA VAL A 205 17.92 3.54 6.53
C VAL A 205 18.77 3.04 5.36
N TYR A 206 18.16 2.20 4.54
CA TYR A 206 18.73 1.64 3.31
C TYR A 206 17.77 1.87 2.13
N GLU A 207 18.27 1.76 0.91
CA GLU A 207 17.40 1.53 -0.24
C GLU A 207 16.81 0.13 -0.14
N SER A 208 15.59 -0.06 -0.66
CA SER A 208 14.84 -1.32 -0.50
C SER A 208 15.58 -2.54 -1.08
N TYR A 209 16.37 -2.33 -2.12
CA TYR A 209 17.18 -3.36 -2.79
C TYR A 209 18.61 -3.49 -2.24
N GLU A 210 19.00 -2.71 -1.23
CA GLU A 210 20.33 -2.84 -0.63
C GLU A 210 20.43 -4.03 0.31
N THR A 211 21.57 -4.70 0.28
CA THR A 211 21.90 -5.76 1.24
C THR A 211 22.19 -5.16 2.60
N VAL A 212 21.45 -5.57 3.64
CA VAL A 212 21.67 -5.16 5.03
C VAL A 212 22.65 -6.06 5.77
N GLY A 213 22.75 -7.32 5.34
CA GLY A 213 23.63 -8.33 5.93
C GLY A 213 23.40 -9.71 5.34
N THR A 214 23.86 -10.73 6.04
CA THR A 214 23.59 -12.15 5.77
C THR A 214 22.83 -12.76 6.94
N LEU A 215 22.34 -13.99 6.77
CA LEU A 215 21.67 -14.69 7.85
C LEU A 215 22.62 -14.89 9.05
N LEU A 216 22.08 -14.80 10.27
CA LEU A 216 22.77 -15.24 11.47
C LEU A 216 23.14 -16.74 11.34
N PRO A 217 24.31 -17.17 11.83
CA PRO A 217 24.76 -18.58 11.70
C PRO A 217 23.73 -19.60 12.19
N GLU A 218 23.08 -19.33 13.33
CA GLU A 218 22.05 -20.20 13.88
C GLU A 218 20.80 -20.28 12.99
N ILE A 219 20.42 -19.18 12.32
CA ILE A 219 19.29 -19.16 11.40
C ILE A 219 19.63 -19.94 10.12
N ALA A 220 20.82 -19.69 9.56
CA ALA A 220 21.31 -20.43 8.40
C ALA A 220 21.35 -21.93 8.66
N GLN A 221 21.90 -22.34 9.82
CA GLN A 221 21.96 -23.75 10.25
C GLN A 221 20.56 -24.37 10.40
N ASN A 222 19.62 -23.67 11.07
CA ASN A 222 18.26 -24.17 11.29
C ASN A 222 17.50 -24.39 9.98
N LEU A 223 17.69 -23.52 8.99
CA LEU A 223 17.07 -23.63 7.67
C LEU A 223 17.86 -24.56 6.72
N GLY A 224 19.11 -24.88 7.05
CA GLY A 224 20.04 -25.61 6.18
C GLY A 224 20.46 -24.77 4.97
N LEU A 225 20.51 -23.46 5.11
CA LEU A 225 20.93 -22.50 4.08
C LEU A 225 22.42 -22.14 4.23
N PRO A 226 23.09 -21.72 3.14
CA PRO A 226 24.42 -21.14 3.25
C PRO A 226 24.42 -19.85 4.11
N GLU A 227 25.45 -19.64 4.92
CA GLU A 227 25.64 -18.37 5.66
C GLU A 227 25.87 -17.15 4.75
N THR A 228 26.15 -17.41 3.48
CA THR A 228 26.34 -16.37 2.44
C THR A 228 25.03 -15.82 1.86
N VAL A 229 23.87 -16.36 2.26
CA VAL A 229 22.56 -15.87 1.81
C VAL A 229 22.41 -14.41 2.23
N LYS A 230 22.29 -13.53 1.25
CA LYS A 230 22.11 -12.08 1.47
C LYS A 230 20.69 -11.78 1.90
N VAL A 231 20.56 -10.81 2.79
CA VAL A 231 19.26 -10.27 3.20
C VAL A 231 19.19 -8.81 2.77
N ALA A 232 18.18 -8.47 1.96
CA ALA A 232 17.93 -7.09 1.55
C ALA A 232 16.98 -6.37 2.54
N ALA A 233 17.02 -5.05 2.54
CA ALA A 233 16.17 -4.21 3.41
C ALA A 233 14.66 -4.47 3.20
N GLY A 234 14.28 -4.79 1.97
CA GLY A 234 12.87 -4.98 1.61
C GLY A 234 12.13 -3.67 1.45
N ALA A 235 10.80 -3.72 1.38
CA ALA A 235 9.95 -2.56 1.17
C ALA A 235 8.64 -2.64 1.96
N GLY A 236 7.98 -1.51 2.17
CA GLY A 236 6.57 -1.51 2.56
C GLY A 236 5.73 -2.26 1.52
N ASP A 237 4.65 -2.90 1.96
CA ASP A 237 3.83 -3.81 1.11
C ASP A 237 3.36 -3.16 -0.20
N ASN A 238 2.97 -1.89 -0.17
CA ASN A 238 2.54 -1.16 -1.38
C ASN A 238 3.69 -0.95 -2.38
N ALA A 239 4.89 -0.59 -1.90
CA ALA A 239 6.07 -0.42 -2.74
C ALA A 239 6.58 -1.77 -3.28
N ALA A 240 6.56 -2.83 -2.45
CA ALA A 240 6.87 -4.18 -2.88
C ALA A 240 5.87 -4.66 -3.95
N ALA A 241 4.56 -4.43 -3.76
CA ALA A 241 3.54 -4.74 -4.76
C ALA A 241 3.76 -3.96 -6.07
N ALA A 242 4.17 -2.69 -5.98
CA ALA A 242 4.51 -1.89 -7.15
C ALA A 242 5.69 -2.50 -7.92
N VAL A 243 6.74 -2.95 -7.24
CA VAL A 243 7.84 -3.71 -7.88
C VAL A 243 7.32 -4.98 -8.52
N GLY A 244 6.53 -5.79 -7.79
CA GLY A 244 5.97 -7.06 -8.29
C GLY A 244 4.99 -6.92 -9.44
N THR A 245 4.42 -5.74 -9.66
CA THR A 245 3.56 -5.43 -10.82
C THR A 245 4.28 -4.63 -11.91
N GLY A 246 5.57 -4.29 -11.72
CA GLY A 246 6.35 -3.50 -12.66
C GLY A 246 5.97 -2.01 -12.69
N THR A 247 5.43 -1.51 -11.59
CA THR A 247 5.14 -0.08 -11.43
C THR A 247 6.38 0.62 -10.88
N VAL A 248 7.42 0.65 -11.69
CA VAL A 248 8.74 1.23 -11.41
C VAL A 248 9.18 2.12 -12.56
N GLY A 249 9.96 3.17 -12.28
CA GLY A 249 10.32 4.19 -13.24
C GLY A 249 9.22 5.25 -13.43
N ASN A 250 9.58 6.34 -14.07
CA ASN A 250 8.74 7.54 -14.17
C ASN A 250 7.39 7.31 -14.87
N GLY A 251 6.33 7.81 -14.29
CA GLY A 251 4.99 7.78 -14.87
C GLY A 251 4.31 6.40 -14.89
N GLN A 252 4.93 5.37 -14.30
CA GLN A 252 4.27 4.09 -14.15
C GLN A 252 3.19 4.16 -13.07
N CYS A 253 2.05 3.55 -13.34
CA CYS A 253 0.89 3.59 -12.45
C CYS A 253 0.35 2.18 -12.22
N ASN A 254 -0.16 1.93 -11.02
CA ASN A 254 -0.92 0.74 -10.67
C ASN A 254 -2.18 1.11 -9.90
N ILE A 255 -3.30 0.51 -10.27
CA ILE A 255 -4.57 0.62 -9.57
C ILE A 255 -4.90 -0.72 -8.95
N SER A 256 -5.07 -0.76 -7.64
CA SER A 256 -5.60 -1.93 -6.93
C SER A 256 -7.07 -1.71 -6.62
N LEU A 257 -7.93 -2.59 -7.16
CA LEU A 257 -9.37 -2.62 -6.92
C LEU A 257 -9.73 -3.76 -5.96
N GLY A 258 -9.38 -3.58 -4.70
CA GLY A 258 -9.78 -4.43 -3.59
C GLY A 258 -11.03 -3.90 -2.87
N THR A 259 -11.25 -4.30 -1.62
CA THR A 259 -12.29 -3.70 -0.74
C THR A 259 -12.14 -2.19 -0.72
N SER A 260 -10.95 -1.69 -0.42
CA SER A 260 -10.48 -0.32 -0.68
C SER A 260 -9.81 -0.25 -2.05
N GLY A 261 -9.54 0.97 -2.53
CA GLY A 261 -8.80 1.21 -3.76
C GLY A 261 -7.51 1.96 -3.47
N THR A 262 -6.45 1.63 -4.19
CA THR A 262 -5.24 2.44 -4.20
C THR A 262 -4.86 2.79 -5.63
N ILE A 263 -4.33 3.99 -5.80
CA ILE A 263 -3.63 4.39 -7.01
C ILE A 263 -2.20 4.71 -6.62
N PHE A 264 -1.25 3.98 -7.18
CA PHE A 264 0.18 4.12 -6.94
C PHE A 264 0.83 4.68 -8.20
N ILE A 265 1.57 5.76 -8.10
CA ILE A 265 2.15 6.48 -9.24
C ILE A 265 3.62 6.71 -8.97
N SER A 266 4.48 6.02 -9.73
CA SER A 266 5.93 6.14 -9.64
C SER A 266 6.44 7.41 -10.34
N SER A 267 7.46 8.06 -9.77
CA SER A 267 8.06 9.28 -10.29
C SER A 267 9.55 9.34 -9.98
N ASP A 268 10.37 9.71 -10.96
CA ASP A 268 11.81 9.92 -10.78
C ASP A 268 12.12 11.17 -9.93
N GLN A 269 11.17 12.09 -9.85
CA GLN A 269 11.32 13.33 -9.11
C GLN A 269 10.46 13.32 -7.86
N PHE A 270 10.98 13.90 -6.79
CA PHE A 270 10.18 14.18 -5.61
C PHE A 270 9.02 15.12 -5.98
N ALA A 271 7.82 14.70 -5.64
CA ALA A 271 6.62 15.50 -5.78
C ALA A 271 5.76 15.39 -4.51
N MET A 272 5.10 16.47 -4.14
CA MET A 272 4.21 16.54 -2.99
C MET A 272 3.03 17.42 -3.34
N ASP A 273 1.82 16.93 -3.09
CA ASP A 273 0.61 17.73 -3.19
C ASP A 273 0.48 18.65 -1.96
N LYS A 274 0.32 19.95 -2.20
CA LYS A 274 0.21 20.97 -1.14
C LYS A 274 -0.97 20.75 -0.18
N ASN A 275 -2.01 20.07 -0.66
CA ASN A 275 -3.20 19.76 0.15
C ASN A 275 -3.08 18.40 0.86
N ASN A 276 -1.98 17.68 0.65
CA ASN A 276 -1.78 16.31 1.16
C ASN A 276 -2.95 15.35 0.82
N ALA A 277 -3.54 15.52 -0.34
CA ALA A 277 -4.57 14.63 -0.84
C ALA A 277 -3.99 13.28 -1.28
N LEU A 278 -2.71 13.27 -1.68
CA LEU A 278 -1.92 12.08 -1.95
C LEU A 278 -0.79 11.96 -0.95
N HIS A 279 -0.45 10.73 -0.57
CA HIS A 279 0.79 10.45 0.16
C HIS A 279 1.98 10.59 -0.79
N ALA A 280 3.07 11.17 -0.31
CA ALA A 280 4.34 11.25 -1.02
C ALA A 280 5.37 10.40 -0.27
N PHE A 281 5.87 9.33 -0.87
CA PHE A 281 6.81 8.39 -0.27
C PHE A 281 8.00 8.15 -1.18
N ALA A 282 9.11 7.68 -0.60
CA ALA A 282 10.20 7.09 -1.36
C ALA A 282 9.73 5.73 -1.92
N HIS A 283 10.19 5.38 -3.13
CA HIS A 283 9.85 4.14 -3.78
C HIS A 283 10.98 3.11 -3.68
N ALA A 284 10.62 1.84 -3.81
CA ALA A 284 11.56 0.71 -3.71
C ALA A 284 12.51 0.56 -4.92
N ASP A 285 12.38 1.39 -5.94
CA ASP A 285 13.26 1.43 -7.11
C ASP A 285 14.37 2.50 -7.03
N GLY A 286 14.47 3.19 -5.89
CA GLY A 286 15.45 4.27 -5.70
C GLY A 286 14.88 5.67 -5.96
N HIS A 287 13.64 5.79 -6.36
CA HIS A 287 12.95 7.04 -6.69
C HIS A 287 11.83 7.37 -5.69
N TYR A 288 10.73 7.94 -6.16
CA TYR A 288 9.60 8.38 -5.35
C TYR A 288 8.28 7.86 -5.90
N HIS A 289 7.23 7.91 -5.10
CA HIS A 289 5.88 7.68 -5.57
C HIS A 289 4.86 8.56 -4.86
N LEU A 290 3.75 8.78 -5.54
CA LEU A 290 2.53 9.31 -4.96
C LEU A 290 1.53 8.18 -4.80
N MET A 291 0.76 8.19 -3.72
CA MET A 291 -0.26 7.19 -3.49
C MET A 291 -1.57 7.84 -3.04
N GLY A 292 -2.64 7.55 -3.77
CA GLY A 292 -4.01 7.84 -3.36
C GLY A 292 -4.66 6.58 -2.77
N CYS A 293 -5.38 6.76 -1.66
CA CYS A 293 -6.14 5.69 -1.02
C CYS A 293 -7.61 6.08 -0.97
N MET A 294 -8.48 5.32 -1.62
CA MET A 294 -9.91 5.42 -1.44
C MET A 294 -10.42 4.30 -0.52
N LEU A 295 -11.34 4.64 0.38
CA LEU A 295 -11.78 3.71 1.42
C LEU A 295 -12.76 2.65 0.92
N SER A 296 -13.51 2.94 -0.13
CA SER A 296 -14.50 2.05 -0.72
C SER A 296 -14.35 1.99 -2.23
N ALA A 297 -13.82 0.87 -2.75
CA ALA A 297 -13.63 0.64 -4.18
C ALA A 297 -14.47 -0.55 -4.67
N ALA A 298 -13.90 -1.76 -4.77
CA ALA A 298 -14.70 -2.93 -5.15
C ALA A 298 -15.76 -3.27 -4.10
N SER A 299 -15.61 -2.83 -2.85
CA SER A 299 -16.64 -2.91 -1.83
C SER A 299 -17.92 -2.14 -2.19
N CYS A 300 -17.84 -1.04 -2.96
CA CYS A 300 -19.04 -0.35 -3.45
C CYS A 300 -19.87 -1.24 -4.38
N ASN A 301 -19.19 -1.90 -5.33
CA ASN A 301 -19.89 -2.83 -6.21
C ASN A 301 -20.39 -4.05 -5.45
N LYS A 302 -19.61 -4.59 -4.50
CA LYS A 302 -20.06 -5.71 -3.65
C LYS A 302 -21.27 -5.32 -2.83
N TRP A 303 -21.25 -4.17 -2.13
CA TRP A 303 -22.39 -3.66 -1.38
C TRP A 303 -23.63 -3.48 -2.27
N TRP A 304 -23.47 -2.89 -3.45
CA TRP A 304 -24.55 -2.70 -4.40
C TRP A 304 -25.18 -4.03 -4.83
N MET A 305 -24.35 -5.00 -5.19
CA MET A 305 -24.78 -6.32 -5.66
C MET A 305 -25.40 -7.15 -4.54
N ASP A 306 -24.72 -7.28 -3.41
CA ASP A 306 -25.11 -8.21 -2.34
C ASP A 306 -26.29 -7.65 -1.51
N GLU A 307 -26.22 -6.36 -1.11
CA GLU A 307 -27.16 -5.79 -0.16
C GLU A 307 -28.33 -5.06 -0.83
N ILE A 308 -28.08 -4.37 -1.95
CA ILE A 308 -29.14 -3.56 -2.60
C ILE A 308 -29.88 -4.39 -3.66
N ILE A 309 -29.14 -5.07 -4.53
CA ILE A 309 -29.77 -5.89 -5.60
C ILE A 309 -30.14 -7.29 -5.12
N GLY A 310 -29.36 -7.86 -4.19
CA GLY A 310 -29.58 -9.20 -3.65
C GLY A 310 -29.14 -10.32 -4.62
N THR A 311 -28.09 -10.09 -5.42
CA THR A 311 -27.54 -11.09 -6.35
C THR A 311 -26.04 -11.16 -6.31
N LYS A 312 -25.48 -12.34 -6.57
CA LYS A 312 -24.04 -12.56 -6.76
C LYS A 312 -23.65 -12.76 -8.22
N ASP A 313 -24.60 -12.62 -9.14
CA ASP A 313 -24.33 -12.71 -10.58
C ASP A 313 -23.90 -11.35 -11.14
N TYR A 314 -22.65 -10.99 -10.87
CA TYR A 314 -22.03 -9.76 -11.36
C TYR A 314 -22.00 -9.70 -12.90
N GLY A 315 -21.86 -10.85 -13.56
CA GLY A 315 -21.79 -10.94 -15.01
C GLY A 315 -23.11 -10.55 -15.66
N ALA A 316 -24.22 -11.10 -15.18
CA ALA A 316 -25.57 -10.80 -15.70
C ALA A 316 -25.91 -9.31 -15.52
N GLU A 317 -25.64 -8.73 -14.35
CA GLU A 317 -25.90 -7.32 -14.09
C GLU A 317 -25.07 -6.40 -15.01
N GLN A 318 -23.79 -6.71 -15.21
CA GLN A 318 -22.92 -5.92 -16.08
C GLN A 318 -23.28 -6.05 -17.57
N THR A 319 -23.82 -7.22 -17.99
CA THR A 319 -24.27 -7.42 -19.37
C THR A 319 -25.47 -6.54 -19.74
N ALA A 320 -26.27 -6.12 -18.76
CA ALA A 320 -27.40 -5.20 -18.97
C ALA A 320 -26.93 -3.76 -19.27
N ILE A 321 -25.67 -3.41 -19.00
CA ILE A 321 -25.08 -2.10 -19.27
C ILE A 321 -24.63 -2.03 -20.72
N THR A 322 -25.37 -1.29 -21.56
CA THR A 322 -25.15 -1.25 -23.01
C THR A 322 -24.67 0.10 -23.55
N LYS A 323 -24.78 1.19 -22.73
CA LYS A 323 -24.50 2.56 -23.16
C LYS A 323 -23.51 3.24 -22.23
N LEU A 324 -22.22 2.96 -22.41
CA LEU A 324 -21.18 3.64 -21.66
C LEU A 324 -21.08 5.12 -22.03
N GLY A 325 -20.78 5.97 -21.03
CA GLY A 325 -20.62 7.41 -21.22
C GLY A 325 -21.91 8.20 -21.41
N GLU A 326 -23.07 7.57 -21.37
CA GLU A 326 -24.38 8.22 -21.61
C GLU A 326 -25.28 8.24 -20.37
N ASN A 327 -24.83 7.68 -19.26
CA ASN A 327 -25.57 7.65 -18.01
C ASN A 327 -25.72 9.05 -17.39
N HIS A 328 -26.90 9.42 -16.93
CA HIS A 328 -27.15 10.69 -16.23
C HIS A 328 -27.12 10.56 -14.71
N VAL A 329 -27.02 9.34 -14.19
CA VAL A 329 -26.89 9.05 -12.76
C VAL A 329 -25.41 9.08 -12.37
N TYR A 330 -25.11 9.69 -11.23
CA TYR A 330 -23.79 9.72 -10.61
C TYR A 330 -23.85 9.08 -9.24
N PHE A 331 -22.73 8.48 -8.83
CA PHE A 331 -22.56 7.90 -7.50
C PHE A 331 -21.25 8.39 -6.89
N LEU A 332 -21.33 8.99 -5.70
CA LEU A 332 -20.16 9.24 -4.84
C LEU A 332 -19.88 7.96 -4.03
N PRO A 333 -18.70 7.33 -4.18
CA PRO A 333 -18.44 6.00 -3.61
C PRO A 333 -18.01 6.04 -2.12
N TYR A 334 -18.35 7.07 -1.37
CA TYR A 334 -17.79 7.36 -0.04
C TYR A 334 -18.54 6.65 1.09
N LEU A 335 -18.77 5.34 0.97
CA LEU A 335 -19.56 4.55 1.93
C LEU A 335 -18.97 4.51 3.34
N MET A 336 -17.66 4.69 3.47
CA MET A 336 -16.93 4.67 4.76
C MET A 336 -16.17 5.98 5.04
N GLY A 337 -16.68 7.10 4.54
CA GLY A 337 -15.89 8.31 4.42
C GLY A 337 -14.92 8.22 3.25
N GLU A 338 -14.03 9.21 3.10
CA GLU A 338 -13.02 9.17 2.05
C GLU A 338 -11.70 9.77 2.51
N ARG A 339 -10.59 9.11 2.13
CA ARG A 339 -9.24 9.61 2.36
C ARG A 339 -8.81 10.47 1.16
N SER A 340 -8.36 9.87 0.09
CA SER A 340 -7.90 10.60 -1.09
C SER A 340 -9.05 10.91 -2.07
N PRO A 341 -9.20 12.15 -2.53
CA PRO A 341 -8.38 13.32 -2.21
C PRO A 341 -8.93 14.15 -1.04
N HIS A 342 -10.05 13.77 -0.44
CA HIS A 342 -10.88 14.68 0.38
C HIS A 342 -10.45 14.75 1.85
N ASN A 343 -9.83 13.70 2.40
CA ASN A 343 -9.52 13.57 3.83
C ASN A 343 -10.74 13.87 4.72
N ASP A 344 -11.91 13.36 4.31
CA ASP A 344 -13.22 13.63 4.94
C ASP A 344 -13.84 12.32 5.48
N PRO A 345 -13.76 12.08 6.80
CA PRO A 345 -14.37 10.90 7.41
C PRO A 345 -15.91 10.97 7.45
N ASP A 346 -16.48 12.15 7.26
CA ASP A 346 -17.92 12.36 7.28
C ASP A 346 -18.57 12.23 5.88
N ALA A 347 -17.77 12.12 4.80
CA ALA A 347 -18.29 11.87 3.46
C ALA A 347 -19.14 10.60 3.41
N ARG A 348 -20.21 10.60 2.61
CA ARG A 348 -21.15 9.47 2.49
C ARG A 348 -21.47 9.15 1.03
N GLY A 349 -21.80 7.87 0.80
CA GLY A 349 -22.31 7.42 -0.49
C GLY A 349 -23.56 8.19 -0.89
N THR A 350 -23.59 8.66 -2.14
CA THR A 350 -24.68 9.52 -2.62
C THR A 350 -24.96 9.22 -4.08
N PHE A 351 -26.25 8.95 -4.41
CA PHE A 351 -26.73 8.92 -5.78
C PHE A 351 -27.39 10.26 -6.13
N ILE A 352 -27.12 10.77 -7.33
CA ILE A 352 -27.70 12.02 -7.83
C ILE A 352 -28.01 11.90 -9.33
N GLY A 353 -29.05 12.58 -9.81
CA GLY A 353 -29.44 12.61 -11.22
C GLY A 353 -30.50 11.58 -11.62
N MET A 354 -31.12 10.85 -10.69
CA MET A 354 -32.18 9.88 -10.96
C MET A 354 -33.46 10.56 -11.48
N THR A 355 -34.12 9.91 -12.44
CA THR A 355 -35.39 10.28 -13.03
C THR A 355 -36.31 9.06 -13.05
N MET A 356 -37.58 9.24 -13.50
CA MET A 356 -38.56 8.12 -13.53
C MET A 356 -38.18 6.99 -14.49
N ASP A 357 -37.32 7.23 -15.45
CA ASP A 357 -36.83 6.28 -16.44
C ASP A 357 -35.47 5.68 -16.08
N THR A 358 -34.90 6.07 -14.93
CA THR A 358 -33.66 5.46 -14.43
C THR A 358 -33.83 3.98 -14.19
N SER A 359 -33.04 3.18 -14.89
CA SER A 359 -33.09 1.74 -14.79
C SER A 359 -32.11 1.19 -13.73
N ARG A 360 -32.28 -0.09 -13.37
CA ARG A 360 -31.34 -0.81 -12.51
C ARG A 360 -29.92 -0.86 -13.14
N ALA A 361 -29.85 -0.99 -14.47
CA ALA A 361 -28.56 -0.98 -15.19
C ALA A 361 -27.85 0.37 -15.08
N ASP A 362 -28.59 1.48 -15.15
CA ASP A 362 -28.03 2.83 -14.97
C ASP A 362 -27.45 3.01 -13.55
N MET A 363 -28.13 2.50 -12.53
CA MET A 363 -27.66 2.54 -11.15
C MET A 363 -26.40 1.69 -10.96
N THR A 364 -26.38 0.48 -11.52
CA THR A 364 -25.19 -0.41 -11.47
C THR A 364 -24.01 0.24 -12.20
N GLN A 365 -24.26 0.83 -13.38
CA GLN A 365 -23.25 1.58 -14.12
C GLN A 365 -22.71 2.76 -13.31
N ALA A 366 -23.57 3.53 -12.65
CA ALA A 366 -23.18 4.66 -11.82
C ALA A 366 -22.24 4.24 -10.68
N VAL A 367 -22.44 3.08 -10.06
CA VAL A 367 -21.55 2.55 -9.03
C VAL A 367 -20.15 2.27 -9.59
N LEU A 368 -20.04 1.61 -10.74
CA LEU A 368 -18.75 1.32 -11.39
C LEU A 368 -18.03 2.59 -11.85
N GLU A 369 -18.78 3.52 -12.47
CA GLU A 369 -18.27 4.81 -12.93
C GLU A 369 -17.85 5.71 -11.76
N GLY A 370 -18.60 5.75 -10.67
CA GLY A 370 -18.32 6.55 -9.49
C GLY A 370 -16.96 6.21 -8.86
N VAL A 371 -16.65 4.92 -8.76
CA VAL A 371 -15.33 4.46 -8.31
C VAL A 371 -14.23 4.89 -9.30
N ALA A 372 -14.47 4.77 -10.61
CA ALA A 372 -13.49 5.19 -11.61
C ALA A 372 -13.25 6.71 -11.58
N PHE A 373 -14.29 7.51 -11.40
CA PHE A 373 -14.17 8.97 -11.26
C PHE A 373 -13.42 9.36 -9.98
N ALA A 374 -13.68 8.71 -8.86
CA ALA A 374 -12.95 8.97 -7.62
C ALA A 374 -11.46 8.60 -7.71
N LEU A 375 -11.12 7.52 -8.44
CA LEU A 375 -9.72 7.22 -8.77
C LEU A 375 -9.10 8.31 -9.65
N ARG A 376 -9.88 8.85 -10.59
CA ARG A 376 -9.43 9.93 -11.47
C ARG A 376 -9.11 11.20 -10.68
N ASP A 377 -9.79 11.52 -9.60
CA ASP A 377 -9.47 12.68 -8.76
C ASP A 377 -8.01 12.64 -8.29
N SER A 378 -7.54 11.48 -7.82
CA SER A 378 -6.13 11.26 -7.43
C SER A 378 -5.17 11.32 -8.63
N PHE A 379 -5.59 10.77 -9.77
CA PHE A 379 -4.82 10.76 -11.01
C PHE A 379 -4.58 12.19 -11.54
N GLU A 380 -5.61 13.04 -11.53
CA GLU A 380 -5.50 14.45 -11.96
C GLU A 380 -4.59 15.27 -11.05
N ILE A 381 -4.54 14.97 -9.75
CA ILE A 381 -3.58 15.60 -8.83
C ILE A 381 -2.13 15.28 -9.27
N ALA A 382 -1.82 14.01 -9.51
CA ALA A 382 -0.49 13.62 -9.97
C ALA A 382 -0.11 14.29 -11.29
N LYS A 383 -1.05 14.37 -12.25
CA LYS A 383 -0.85 15.10 -13.51
C LYS A 383 -0.59 16.59 -13.30
N SER A 384 -1.27 17.22 -12.35
CA SER A 384 -1.06 18.63 -12.00
C SER A 384 0.32 18.91 -11.42
N LEU A 385 0.99 17.88 -10.86
CA LEU A 385 2.37 17.93 -10.38
C LEU A 385 3.40 17.62 -11.49
N GLY A 386 2.95 17.48 -12.75
CA GLY A 386 3.80 17.30 -13.92
C GLY A 386 4.14 15.84 -14.24
N ILE A 387 3.52 14.87 -13.56
CA ILE A 387 3.74 13.45 -13.86
C ILE A 387 2.87 13.05 -15.05
N GLN A 388 3.50 12.57 -16.13
CA GLN A 388 2.79 12.05 -17.29
C GLN A 388 2.53 10.56 -17.11
N ILE A 389 1.27 10.15 -17.28
CA ILE A 389 0.82 8.78 -17.09
C ILE A 389 0.05 8.35 -18.35
N ASP A 390 0.63 7.44 -19.13
CA ASP A 390 0.04 6.96 -20.40
C ASP A 390 -0.61 5.58 -20.24
N ARG A 391 -0.27 4.87 -19.17
CA ARG A 391 -0.79 3.53 -18.86
C ARG A 391 -0.84 3.29 -17.37
N THR A 392 -1.73 2.40 -16.98
CA THR A 392 -1.81 1.89 -15.60
C THR A 392 -1.93 0.38 -15.62
N LYS A 393 -1.33 -0.28 -14.64
CA LYS A 393 -1.62 -1.67 -14.35
C LYS A 393 -2.84 -1.74 -13.45
N ILE A 394 -3.57 -2.85 -13.50
CA ILE A 394 -4.74 -3.05 -12.65
C ILE A 394 -4.68 -4.44 -11.98
N CYS A 395 -4.97 -4.49 -10.68
CA CYS A 395 -5.03 -5.72 -9.91
C CYS A 395 -6.19 -5.71 -8.90
N GLY A 396 -6.36 -6.81 -8.17
CA GLY A 396 -7.44 -6.99 -7.21
C GLY A 396 -8.72 -7.55 -7.80
N GLY A 397 -9.71 -7.82 -6.92
CA GLY A 397 -10.96 -8.50 -7.31
C GLY A 397 -11.76 -7.79 -8.39
N GLY A 398 -11.78 -6.46 -8.38
CA GLY A 398 -12.46 -5.63 -9.38
C GLY A 398 -11.85 -5.71 -10.79
N ALA A 399 -10.55 -6.01 -10.87
CA ALA A 399 -9.84 -6.16 -12.15
C ALA A 399 -10.31 -7.35 -13.00
N LYS A 400 -11.06 -8.29 -12.41
CA LYS A 400 -11.67 -9.43 -13.13
C LYS A 400 -12.79 -8.99 -14.08
N SER A 401 -13.41 -7.83 -13.86
CA SER A 401 -14.46 -7.29 -14.73
C SER A 401 -13.87 -6.60 -15.96
N LEU A 402 -14.10 -7.16 -17.15
CA LEU A 402 -13.71 -6.52 -18.41
C LEU A 402 -14.45 -5.19 -18.60
N LEU A 403 -15.73 -5.11 -18.23
CA LEU A 403 -16.51 -3.87 -18.32
C LEU A 403 -15.89 -2.77 -17.46
N TRP A 404 -15.51 -3.10 -16.22
CA TRP A 404 -14.92 -2.10 -15.32
C TRP A 404 -13.54 -1.64 -15.80
N LYS A 405 -12.72 -2.54 -16.35
CA LYS A 405 -11.46 -2.16 -17.00
C LYS A 405 -11.69 -1.19 -18.18
N LYS A 406 -12.74 -1.43 -19.00
CA LYS A 406 -13.12 -0.50 -20.07
C LYS A 406 -13.55 0.86 -19.55
N ILE A 407 -14.38 0.88 -18.49
CA ILE A 407 -14.78 2.15 -17.86
C ILE A 407 -13.55 2.90 -17.37
N ILE A 408 -12.66 2.25 -16.63
CA ILE A 408 -11.43 2.86 -16.08
C ILE A 408 -10.52 3.37 -17.20
N ALA A 409 -10.27 2.58 -18.25
CA ALA A 409 -9.44 2.98 -19.38
C ALA A 409 -9.96 4.29 -20.03
N ASN A 410 -11.28 4.39 -20.20
CA ASN A 410 -11.89 5.56 -20.84
C ASN A 410 -12.07 6.75 -19.88
N VAL A 411 -12.38 6.51 -18.60
CA VAL A 411 -12.45 7.57 -17.57
C VAL A 411 -11.10 8.22 -17.36
N LEU A 412 -10.02 7.44 -17.28
CA LEU A 412 -8.66 7.95 -17.09
C LEU A 412 -7.99 8.37 -18.42
N ASN A 413 -8.53 7.93 -19.56
CA ASN A 413 -7.96 8.06 -20.90
C ASN A 413 -6.52 7.54 -20.99
N VAL A 414 -6.29 6.33 -20.46
CA VAL A 414 -5.00 5.63 -20.46
C VAL A 414 -5.18 4.15 -20.78
N LYS A 415 -4.11 3.50 -21.23
CA LYS A 415 -4.10 2.04 -21.40
C LYS A 415 -4.15 1.35 -20.04
N VAL A 416 -4.96 0.30 -19.91
CA VAL A 416 -5.09 -0.51 -18.69
C VAL A 416 -4.50 -1.89 -18.97
N ASP A 417 -3.35 -2.15 -18.37
CA ASP A 417 -2.60 -3.41 -18.50
C ASP A 417 -2.97 -4.39 -17.39
N VAL A 418 -3.12 -5.65 -17.74
CA VAL A 418 -3.33 -6.76 -16.80
C VAL A 418 -2.02 -7.53 -16.66
N PRO A 419 -1.38 -7.56 -15.48
CA PRO A 419 -0.17 -8.34 -15.26
C PRO A 419 -0.45 -9.84 -15.24
N GLU A 420 0.55 -10.65 -15.63
CA GLU A 420 0.47 -12.12 -15.65
C GLU A 420 0.29 -12.72 -14.23
N THR A 421 0.86 -12.07 -13.22
CA THR A 421 0.84 -12.55 -11.83
C THR A 421 0.09 -11.60 -10.91
N GLU A 422 -0.63 -12.17 -9.94
CA GLU A 422 -1.29 -11.45 -8.84
C GLU A 422 -0.46 -11.47 -7.53
N GLU A 423 0.75 -12.08 -7.54
CA GLU A 423 1.62 -12.27 -6.37
C GLU A 423 2.44 -10.99 -6.02
N GLY A 424 1.78 -9.83 -5.99
CA GLY A 424 2.37 -8.51 -5.89
C GLY A 424 3.51 -8.35 -4.86
N PRO A 425 3.22 -8.26 -3.51
CA PRO A 425 4.27 -7.91 -2.55
C PRO A 425 5.35 -8.99 -2.42
N GLY A 426 4.96 -10.29 -2.37
CA GLY A 426 5.90 -11.40 -2.25
C GLY A 426 6.81 -11.53 -3.48
N TYR A 427 6.25 -11.33 -4.66
CA TYR A 427 7.03 -11.37 -5.90
C TYR A 427 7.96 -10.15 -6.00
N GLY A 428 7.48 -8.96 -5.64
CA GLY A 428 8.31 -7.76 -5.58
C GLY A 428 9.46 -7.90 -4.60
N ALA A 429 9.21 -8.48 -3.42
CA ALA A 429 10.25 -8.78 -2.46
C ALA A 429 11.32 -9.76 -3.04
N ALA A 430 10.90 -10.82 -3.75
CA ALA A 430 11.84 -11.72 -4.40
C ALA A 430 12.67 -11.02 -5.50
N ILE A 431 12.08 -10.09 -6.25
CA ILE A 431 12.79 -9.24 -7.22
C ILE A 431 13.83 -8.36 -6.50
N LEU A 432 13.47 -7.72 -5.38
CA LEU A 432 14.42 -6.93 -4.58
C LEU A 432 15.59 -7.78 -4.08
N ALA A 433 15.33 -9.04 -3.66
CA ALA A 433 16.39 -9.98 -3.28
C ALA A 433 17.32 -10.30 -4.45
N ALA A 434 16.78 -10.49 -5.66
CA ALA A 434 17.56 -10.77 -6.87
C ALA A 434 18.48 -9.57 -7.23
N VAL A 435 17.95 -8.35 -7.13
CA VAL A 435 18.73 -7.12 -7.35
C VAL A 435 19.84 -6.96 -6.29
N ALA A 436 19.52 -7.18 -5.01
CA ALA A 436 20.51 -7.14 -3.91
C ALA A 436 21.66 -8.16 -4.10
N CYS A 437 21.38 -9.27 -4.76
CA CYS A 437 22.38 -10.28 -5.07
C CYS A 437 23.17 -9.98 -6.35
N GLY A 438 22.76 -8.99 -7.15
CA GLY A 438 23.42 -8.63 -8.41
C GLY A 438 23.00 -9.45 -9.61
N GLU A 439 21.86 -10.17 -9.54
CA GLU A 439 21.26 -10.87 -10.69
C GLU A 439 20.79 -9.88 -11.76
N TYR A 440 20.32 -8.71 -11.31
CA TYR A 440 19.92 -7.57 -12.14
C TYR A 440 20.61 -6.30 -11.64
N ALA A 441 20.93 -5.39 -12.55
CA ALA A 441 21.64 -4.14 -12.22
C ALA A 441 20.74 -3.11 -11.53
N SER A 442 19.42 -3.19 -11.74
CA SER A 442 18.45 -2.30 -11.09
C SER A 442 17.08 -2.98 -10.96
N VAL A 443 16.21 -2.40 -10.13
CA VAL A 443 14.83 -2.84 -9.97
C VAL A 443 14.05 -2.68 -11.27
N GLU A 444 14.30 -1.60 -12.02
CA GLU A 444 13.67 -1.36 -13.32
C GLU A 444 14.08 -2.42 -14.34
N GLU A 445 15.38 -2.76 -14.44
CA GLU A 445 15.85 -3.82 -15.33
C GLU A 445 15.19 -5.15 -15.00
N ALA A 446 15.14 -5.51 -13.72
CA ALA A 446 14.49 -6.73 -13.26
C ALA A 446 13.00 -6.74 -13.66
N ALA A 447 12.28 -5.65 -13.38
CA ALA A 447 10.88 -5.52 -13.74
C ALA A 447 10.63 -5.66 -15.25
N GLN A 448 11.44 -5.02 -16.10
CA GLN A 448 11.34 -5.11 -17.55
C GLN A 448 11.58 -6.52 -18.09
N LYS A 449 12.49 -7.29 -17.48
CA LYS A 449 12.81 -8.64 -17.91
C LYS A 449 11.85 -9.72 -17.42
N LEU A 450 11.31 -9.53 -16.20
CA LEU A 450 10.58 -10.57 -15.50
C LEU A 450 9.07 -10.45 -15.62
N LEU A 451 8.56 -9.22 -15.76
CA LEU A 451 7.11 -8.97 -15.68
C LEU A 451 6.50 -8.91 -17.08
N LYS A 452 5.36 -9.59 -17.22
CA LYS A 452 4.63 -9.67 -18.47
C LYS A 452 3.23 -9.11 -18.31
N VAL A 453 2.78 -8.44 -19.35
CA VAL A 453 1.39 -8.02 -19.52
C VAL A 453 0.69 -9.07 -20.39
N VAL A 454 -0.43 -9.61 -19.89
CA VAL A 454 -1.19 -10.65 -20.60
C VAL A 454 -2.38 -10.11 -21.37
N ASP A 455 -2.86 -8.92 -21.02
CA ASP A 455 -3.98 -8.25 -21.68
C ASP A 455 -3.83 -6.73 -21.53
N THR A 456 -4.34 -5.96 -22.48
CA THR A 456 -4.36 -4.50 -22.46
C THR A 456 -5.70 -3.99 -22.96
N VAL A 457 -6.38 -3.18 -22.17
CA VAL A 457 -7.58 -2.47 -22.59
C VAL A 457 -7.19 -1.05 -22.97
N GLU A 458 -7.39 -0.71 -24.24
CA GLU A 458 -7.12 0.64 -24.74
C GLU A 458 -8.36 1.54 -24.59
N PRO A 459 -8.17 2.85 -24.31
CA PRO A 459 -9.28 3.79 -24.35
C PRO A 459 -9.78 3.99 -25.78
N ASP A 460 -11.08 4.19 -25.92
CA ASP A 460 -11.72 4.62 -27.15
C ASP A 460 -11.86 6.15 -27.14
N ALA A 461 -11.39 6.83 -28.16
CA ALA A 461 -11.32 8.30 -28.17
C ALA A 461 -12.70 8.99 -28.03
N GLU A 462 -13.75 8.41 -28.67
CA GLU A 462 -15.10 8.97 -28.59
C GLU A 462 -15.70 8.76 -27.19
N LEU A 463 -15.52 7.56 -26.64
CA LEU A 463 -15.99 7.24 -25.29
C LEU A 463 -15.23 8.02 -24.21
N ALA A 464 -13.93 8.19 -24.38
CA ALA A 464 -13.11 9.01 -23.45
C ALA A 464 -13.57 10.47 -23.44
N ALA A 465 -13.94 11.03 -24.61
CA ALA A 465 -14.50 12.38 -24.70
C ALA A 465 -15.84 12.51 -23.94
N LYS A 466 -16.74 11.52 -24.06
CA LYS A 466 -17.98 11.48 -23.27
C LYS A 466 -17.70 11.41 -21.76
N TYR A 467 -16.71 10.62 -21.33
CA TYR A 467 -16.33 10.54 -19.93
C TYR A 467 -15.65 11.81 -19.42
N GLU A 468 -14.97 12.58 -20.26
CA GLU A 468 -14.42 13.89 -19.89
C GLU A 468 -15.52 14.86 -19.46
N GLU A 469 -16.60 14.95 -20.25
CA GLU A 469 -17.76 15.77 -19.91
C GLU A 469 -18.43 15.31 -18.61
N ARG A 470 -18.60 14.01 -18.44
CA ARG A 470 -19.19 13.43 -17.22
C ARG A 470 -18.33 13.65 -15.99
N TYR A 471 -17.01 13.50 -16.11
CA TYR A 471 -16.08 13.78 -15.00
C TYR A 471 -16.10 15.26 -14.60
N ALA A 472 -16.20 16.18 -15.56
CA ALA A 472 -16.36 17.60 -15.27
C ALA A 472 -17.60 17.92 -14.42
N GLN A 473 -18.68 17.13 -14.58
CA GLN A 473 -19.88 17.21 -13.75
C GLN A 473 -19.68 16.52 -12.38
N PHE A 474 -19.08 15.32 -12.36
CA PHE A 474 -18.82 14.57 -11.14
C PHE A 474 -18.03 15.39 -10.11
N LYS A 475 -16.98 16.08 -10.53
CA LYS A 475 -16.15 16.94 -9.66
C LYS A 475 -16.91 18.00 -8.89
N GLN A 476 -18.09 18.42 -9.37
CA GLN A 476 -18.90 19.45 -8.73
C GLN A 476 -19.80 18.89 -7.63
N ILE A 477 -20.03 17.57 -7.60
CA ILE A 477 -21.01 16.97 -6.70
C ILE A 477 -20.52 17.04 -5.25
N TYR A 478 -19.35 16.48 -4.95
CA TYR A 478 -18.82 16.45 -3.58
C TYR A 478 -18.71 17.85 -2.95
N PRO A 479 -18.11 18.88 -3.57
CA PRO A 479 -18.07 20.21 -2.99
C PRO A 479 -19.43 20.81 -2.68
N THR A 480 -20.44 20.44 -3.47
CA THR A 480 -21.82 20.94 -3.30
C THR A 480 -22.52 20.27 -2.13
N VAL A 481 -22.28 18.99 -1.89
CA VAL A 481 -23.03 18.21 -0.87
C VAL A 481 -22.24 18.00 0.45
N LYS A 482 -20.94 18.27 0.49
CA LYS A 482 -20.08 17.94 1.64
C LYS A 482 -20.56 18.53 2.97
N GLU A 483 -21.11 19.75 2.96
CA GLU A 483 -21.62 20.40 4.17
C GLU A 483 -22.83 19.69 4.79
N LEU A 484 -23.54 18.87 3.99
CA LEU A 484 -24.67 18.08 4.48
C LEU A 484 -24.18 16.86 5.27
N PHE A 485 -23.05 16.27 4.89
CA PHE A 485 -22.54 15.03 5.52
C PHE A 485 -22.31 15.20 7.02
N GLY A 486 -21.72 16.31 7.44
CA GLY A 486 -21.56 16.62 8.87
C GLY A 486 -22.85 16.83 9.64
N LYS A 487 -23.98 17.08 8.94
CA LYS A 487 -25.31 17.28 9.53
C LYS A 487 -26.15 15.99 9.56
N LEU A 488 -25.73 14.95 8.86
CA LEU A 488 -26.43 13.64 8.76
C LEU A 488 -25.94 12.63 9.81
N LYS A 489 -25.50 13.09 10.98
CA LYS A 489 -25.00 12.25 12.08
C LYS A 489 -26.13 11.64 12.89
#